data_aa74e97472accc8cb79a8e44989626d7
#
_entry.id   aa74e97472accc8cb79a8e44989626d7
#
_cell.length_a   1.000
_cell.length_b   1.000
_cell.length_c   1.000
_cell.angle_alpha   90.00
_cell.angle_beta   90.00
_cell.angle_gamma   90.00
#
_symmetry.space_group_name_H-M   'P 1'
#
loop_
_entity.id
_entity.type
_entity.pdbx_description
1 polymer ?
#
loop_
_entity_poly.entity_id
_entity_poly.type
_entity_poly.pdbx_seq_one_letter_code
_entity_poly.pdbx_strand_id
1 'polypeptide(L)'
;YESSENVDNCVIIQEKIHGQEYGLDVFNNLEGKYITTIAKRKIAMRSGETDIAEIVNPAPFETIGSLLANKLSHIANLDVDCFVADNGDIYVLELNCRFGGQYPFSHNAGVNFPKQIVSFLKGLGVEKNLITPQIGVVSCKEISPVIFKS
;
A
#
# COMPACT_ATOMS: atom_id res chain seq x y z
N TYR A 1 2.48 12.90 -25.42
CA TYR A 1 3.01 11.53 -25.63
C TYR A 1 4.03 11.61 -26.75
N GLU A 2 5.30 11.55 -26.43
CA GLU A 2 6.34 11.29 -27.42
C GLU A 2 6.18 9.83 -27.86
N SER A 3 5.98 9.58 -29.15
CA SER A 3 6.00 8.25 -29.72
C SER A 3 7.40 7.68 -29.56
N SER A 4 7.62 6.74 -28.63
CA SER A 4 8.88 6.03 -28.55
C SER A 4 9.01 5.18 -29.82
N GLU A 5 10.11 5.32 -30.53
CA GLU A 5 10.42 4.52 -31.73
C GLU A 5 10.63 3.03 -31.40
N ASN A 6 10.64 2.66 -30.10
CA ASN A 6 10.86 1.30 -29.64
C ASN A 6 9.59 0.78 -28.91
N VAL A 7 8.68 0.19 -29.66
CA VAL A 7 7.40 -0.36 -29.20
C VAL A 7 7.62 -1.52 -28.19
N ASP A 8 8.75 -2.20 -28.24
CA ASP A 8 9.05 -3.37 -27.38
C ASP A 8 9.14 -3.04 -25.88
N ASN A 9 9.30 -1.75 -25.53
CA ASN A 9 9.37 -1.29 -24.15
C ASN A 9 8.13 -0.50 -23.68
N CYS A 10 7.09 -0.41 -24.50
CA CYS A 10 5.91 0.44 -24.19
C CYS A 10 4.72 -0.31 -23.66
N VAL A 11 4.66 -1.64 -23.81
CA VAL A 11 3.50 -2.46 -23.46
C VAL A 11 3.95 -3.70 -22.69
N ILE A 12 3.33 -3.91 -21.54
CA ILE A 12 3.47 -5.14 -20.76
C ILE A 12 2.24 -6.00 -21.03
N ILE A 13 2.47 -7.26 -21.44
CA ILE A 13 1.41 -8.28 -21.57
C ILE A 13 1.56 -9.24 -20.41
N GLN A 14 0.51 -9.36 -19.58
CA GLN A 14 0.51 -10.21 -18.40
C GLN A 14 -0.72 -11.11 -18.39
N GLU A 15 -0.63 -12.24 -17.70
CA GLU A 15 -1.80 -13.07 -17.41
C GLU A 15 -2.81 -12.25 -16.59
N LYS A 16 -4.09 -12.36 -16.97
CA LYS A 16 -5.17 -11.74 -16.20
C LYS A 16 -5.51 -12.63 -15.01
N ILE A 17 -5.18 -12.15 -13.80
CA ILE A 17 -5.55 -12.84 -12.56
C ILE A 17 -7.02 -12.53 -12.24
N HIS A 18 -7.81 -13.57 -11.95
CA HIS A 18 -9.17 -13.46 -11.42
C HIS A 18 -9.11 -13.58 -9.90
N GLY A 19 -9.73 -12.62 -9.20
CA GLY A 19 -9.72 -12.58 -7.74
C GLY A 19 -10.01 -11.19 -7.21
N GLN A 20 -9.81 -11.03 -5.91
CA GLN A 20 -9.98 -9.76 -5.21
C GLN A 20 -8.66 -8.99 -5.14
N GLU A 21 -8.70 -7.73 -5.52
CA GLU A 21 -7.52 -6.85 -5.43
C GLU A 21 -7.37 -6.24 -4.04
N TYR A 22 -6.13 -6.21 -3.57
CA TYR A 22 -5.72 -5.63 -2.29
C TYR A 22 -4.55 -4.68 -2.47
N GLY A 23 -4.50 -3.70 -1.59
CA GLY A 23 -3.33 -2.86 -1.40
C GLY A 23 -2.69 -3.13 -0.05
N LEU A 24 -1.36 -3.19 0.00
CA LEU A 24 -0.63 -3.37 1.24
C LEU A 24 0.27 -2.15 1.49
N ASP A 25 0.33 -1.73 2.75
CA ASP A 25 1.45 -0.90 3.22
C ASP A 25 2.37 -1.83 4.01
N VAL A 26 3.53 -2.14 3.46
CA VAL A 26 4.57 -2.92 4.13
C VAL A 26 5.57 -1.96 4.75
N PHE A 27 5.65 -1.94 6.07
CA PHE A 27 6.41 -0.93 6.79
C PHE A 27 7.63 -1.51 7.48
N ASN A 28 8.79 -0.94 7.16
CA ASN A 28 10.08 -1.24 7.77
C ASN A 28 10.55 -0.07 8.65
N ASN A 29 11.49 -0.36 9.55
CA ASN A 29 12.21 0.68 10.25
C ASN A 29 13.31 1.32 9.35
N LEU A 30 14.11 2.22 9.91
CA LEU A 30 15.16 2.93 9.16
C LEU A 30 16.40 2.04 8.85
N GLU A 31 16.50 0.86 9.47
CA GLU A 31 17.52 -0.15 9.16
C GLU A 31 17.01 -1.21 8.16
N GLY A 32 15.82 -1.01 7.56
CA GLY A 32 15.23 -1.94 6.61
C GLY A 32 14.64 -3.22 7.24
N LYS A 33 14.39 -3.23 8.56
CA LYS A 33 13.80 -4.37 9.26
C LYS A 33 12.27 -4.26 9.25
N TYR A 34 11.62 -5.36 8.92
CA TYR A 34 10.16 -5.48 8.91
C TYR A 34 9.53 -5.13 10.25
N ILE A 35 8.49 -4.32 10.22
CA ILE A 35 7.68 -3.93 11.39
C ILE A 35 6.25 -4.46 11.28
N THR A 36 5.54 -4.17 10.19
CA THR A 36 4.13 -4.55 10.03
C THR A 36 3.68 -4.48 8.57
N THR A 37 2.53 -5.10 8.30
CA THR A 37 1.79 -4.97 7.05
C THR A 37 0.37 -4.51 7.36
N ILE A 38 -0.11 -3.48 6.67
CA ILE A 38 -1.52 -3.08 6.71
C ILE A 38 -2.15 -3.52 5.40
N ALA A 39 -3.27 -4.24 5.48
CA ALA A 39 -3.97 -4.76 4.30
C ALA A 39 -5.28 -4.01 4.07
N LYS A 40 -5.52 -3.64 2.82
CA LYS A 40 -6.69 -2.91 2.35
C LYS A 40 -7.36 -3.69 1.23
N ARG A 41 -8.60 -4.10 1.42
CA ARG A 41 -9.42 -4.66 0.35
C ARG A 41 -9.93 -3.53 -0.53
N LYS A 42 -9.61 -3.53 -1.81
CA LYS A 42 -10.11 -2.53 -2.76
C LYS A 42 -11.57 -2.83 -3.09
N ILE A 43 -12.46 -1.89 -2.78
CA ILE A 43 -13.92 -2.02 -3.02
C ILE A 43 -14.30 -1.34 -4.33
N ALA A 44 -13.76 -0.15 -4.58
CA ALA A 44 -14.00 0.59 -5.82
C ALA A 44 -12.74 1.29 -6.31
N MET A 45 -12.63 1.37 -7.63
CA MET A 45 -11.55 2.05 -8.33
C MET A 45 -12.10 3.24 -9.12
N ARG A 46 -11.33 4.33 -9.20
CA ARG A 46 -11.63 5.49 -10.04
C ARG A 46 -10.38 5.90 -10.80
N SER A 47 -10.44 5.87 -12.13
CA SER A 47 -9.33 6.29 -13.01
C SER A 47 -7.99 5.60 -12.68
N GLY A 48 -8.01 4.30 -12.37
CA GLY A 48 -6.81 3.53 -12.05
C GLY A 48 -6.33 3.65 -10.60
N GLU A 49 -7.01 4.45 -9.75
CA GLU A 49 -6.69 4.57 -8.34
C GLU A 49 -7.77 3.96 -7.44
N THR A 50 -7.37 3.49 -6.28
CA THR A 50 -8.31 3.04 -5.24
C THR A 50 -9.14 4.22 -4.74
N ASP A 51 -10.46 4.14 -4.88
CA ASP A 51 -11.42 5.16 -4.47
C ASP A 51 -12.09 4.82 -3.14
N ILE A 52 -12.44 3.54 -2.94
CA ILE A 52 -13.00 3.03 -1.69
C ILE A 52 -12.23 1.79 -1.26
N ALA A 53 -11.82 1.73 0.00
CA ALA A 53 -11.17 0.56 0.56
C ALA A 53 -11.62 0.28 2.00
N GLU A 54 -11.51 -0.97 2.38
CA GLU A 54 -11.72 -1.49 3.73
C GLU A 54 -10.41 -2.00 4.31
N ILE A 55 -10.12 -1.64 5.54
CA ILE A 55 -9.00 -2.21 6.30
C ILE A 55 -9.39 -3.60 6.78
N VAL A 56 -8.63 -4.60 6.34
CA VAL A 56 -8.90 -6.01 6.66
C VAL A 56 -7.82 -6.61 7.55
N ASN A 57 -8.10 -7.80 8.10
CA ASN A 57 -7.10 -8.53 8.88
C ASN A 57 -5.84 -8.79 8.06
N PRO A 58 -4.65 -8.33 8.49
CA PRO A 58 -3.41 -8.47 7.74
C PRO A 58 -2.82 -9.89 7.76
N ALA A 59 -3.30 -10.79 8.63
CA ALA A 59 -2.68 -12.11 8.85
C ALA A 59 -2.42 -12.91 7.55
N PRO A 60 -3.31 -12.93 6.54
CA PRO A 60 -3.03 -13.61 5.27
C PRO A 60 -1.86 -12.99 4.48
N PHE A 61 -1.54 -11.71 4.73
CA PHE A 61 -0.55 -10.93 3.98
C PHE A 61 0.78 -10.75 4.73
N GLU A 62 0.87 -11.12 6.01
CA GLU A 62 2.08 -10.90 6.82
C GLU A 62 3.29 -11.68 6.28
N THR A 63 3.07 -12.90 5.79
CA THR A 63 4.15 -13.73 5.21
C THR A 63 4.72 -13.06 3.96
N ILE A 64 3.87 -12.63 3.02
CA ILE A 64 4.33 -11.96 1.80
C ILE A 64 4.93 -10.58 2.12
N GLY A 65 4.33 -9.83 3.04
CA GLY A 65 4.86 -8.54 3.48
C GLY A 65 6.27 -8.67 4.08
N SER A 66 6.47 -9.59 5.01
CA SER A 66 7.79 -9.83 5.60
C SER A 66 8.81 -10.36 4.59
N LEU A 67 8.39 -11.21 3.63
CA LEU A 67 9.24 -11.69 2.55
C LEU A 67 9.73 -10.54 1.67
N LEU A 68 8.82 -9.67 1.23
CA LEU A 68 9.15 -8.48 0.44
C LEU A 68 10.08 -7.53 1.20
N ALA A 69 9.77 -7.27 2.48
CA ALA A 69 10.61 -6.45 3.35
C ALA A 69 12.04 -6.98 3.44
N ASN A 70 12.20 -8.28 3.68
CA ASN A 70 13.51 -8.91 3.81
C ASN A 70 14.28 -8.97 2.49
N LYS A 71 13.59 -9.13 1.36
CA LYS A 71 14.22 -9.18 0.03
C LYS A 71 14.66 -7.81 -0.47
N LEU A 72 13.85 -6.78 -0.23
CA LEU A 72 14.08 -5.42 -0.72
C LEU A 72 14.89 -4.57 0.27
N SER A 73 14.81 -4.89 1.57
CA SER A 73 15.40 -4.08 2.64
C SER A 73 15.10 -2.58 2.51
N HIS A 74 13.90 -2.26 2.01
CA HIS A 74 13.47 -0.88 1.84
C HIS A 74 13.34 -0.17 3.19
N ILE A 75 13.44 1.16 3.17
CA ILE A 75 13.24 2.01 4.35
C ILE A 75 11.82 2.56 4.34
N ALA A 76 11.16 2.56 5.51
CA ALA A 76 9.81 3.06 5.72
C ALA A 76 8.75 2.28 4.91
N ASN A 77 7.90 2.95 4.12
CA ASN A 77 6.74 2.34 3.48
C ASN A 77 7.04 1.81 2.07
N LEU A 78 6.60 0.58 1.83
CA LEU A 78 6.46 -0.01 0.51
C LEU A 78 4.95 -0.15 0.22
N ASP A 79 4.49 0.53 -0.82
CA ASP A 79 3.14 0.40 -1.35
C ASP A 79 3.11 -0.79 -2.32
N VAL A 80 2.23 -1.76 -2.05
CA VAL A 80 2.15 -3.01 -2.80
C VAL A 80 0.73 -3.19 -3.30
N ASP A 81 0.57 -3.45 -4.58
CA ASP A 81 -0.67 -3.94 -5.15
C ASP A 81 -0.60 -5.45 -5.39
N CYS A 82 -1.63 -6.18 -4.99
CA CYS A 82 -1.71 -7.62 -5.17
C CYS A 82 -3.14 -8.10 -5.42
N PHE A 83 -3.26 -9.28 -6.03
CA PHE A 83 -4.50 -10.04 -6.11
C PHE A 83 -4.45 -11.25 -5.18
N VAL A 84 -5.59 -11.55 -4.56
CA VAL A 84 -5.85 -12.86 -3.97
C VAL A 84 -6.76 -13.59 -4.94
N ALA A 85 -6.23 -14.61 -5.59
CA ALA A 85 -6.98 -15.41 -6.56
C ALA A 85 -8.01 -16.31 -5.85
N ASP A 86 -8.94 -16.87 -6.63
CA ASP A 86 -10.02 -17.71 -6.11
C ASP A 86 -9.54 -18.98 -5.39
N ASN A 87 -8.31 -19.44 -5.70
CA ASN A 87 -7.64 -20.55 -5.02
C ASN A 87 -6.88 -20.13 -3.74
N GLY A 88 -6.88 -18.84 -3.41
CA GLY A 88 -6.21 -18.27 -2.24
C GLY A 88 -4.75 -17.84 -2.46
N ASP A 89 -4.19 -18.06 -3.64
CA ASP A 89 -2.82 -17.62 -3.96
C ASP A 89 -2.75 -16.09 -4.07
N ILE A 90 -1.63 -15.51 -3.58
CA ILE A 90 -1.37 -14.08 -3.63
C ILE A 90 -0.39 -13.78 -4.77
N TYR A 91 -0.82 -12.95 -5.70
CA TYR A 91 -0.02 -12.46 -6.83
C TYR A 91 0.30 -10.99 -6.63
N VAL A 92 1.59 -10.68 -6.51
CA VAL A 92 2.06 -9.29 -6.43
C VAL A 92 2.08 -8.69 -7.84
N LEU A 93 1.46 -7.52 -8.00
CA LEU A 93 1.37 -6.80 -9.26
C LEU A 93 2.42 -5.70 -9.38
N GLU A 94 2.51 -4.88 -8.34
CA GLU A 94 3.32 -3.67 -8.35
C GLU A 94 3.93 -3.41 -6.97
N LEU A 95 5.15 -2.86 -6.98
CA LEU A 95 5.93 -2.51 -5.80
C LEU A 95 6.44 -1.08 -5.95
N ASN A 96 6.09 -0.21 -5.01
CA ASN A 96 6.52 1.19 -4.99
C ASN A 96 7.12 1.53 -3.63
N CYS A 97 8.43 1.78 -3.55
CA CYS A 97 9.13 2.16 -2.31
C CYS A 97 8.82 3.61 -1.91
N ARG A 98 7.57 3.90 -1.63
CA ARG A 98 7.04 5.20 -1.21
C ARG A 98 5.68 5.03 -0.53
N PHE A 99 5.15 6.12 0.02
CA PHE A 99 3.73 6.17 0.38
C PHE A 99 2.87 6.19 -0.88
N GLY A 100 1.93 5.25 -0.99
CA GLY A 100 1.02 5.13 -2.11
C GLY A 100 -0.21 6.03 -2.00
N GLY A 101 -0.96 6.16 -3.09
CA GLY A 101 -2.24 6.86 -3.11
C GLY A 101 -3.30 6.22 -2.21
N GLN A 102 -3.07 5.01 -1.74
CA GLN A 102 -3.96 4.29 -0.82
C GLN A 102 -3.53 4.34 0.67
N TYR A 103 -2.38 4.96 1.00
CA TYR A 103 -1.96 5.15 2.40
C TYR A 103 -2.98 5.95 3.25
N PRO A 104 -3.70 6.97 2.71
CA PRO A 104 -4.74 7.67 3.48
C PRO A 104 -5.79 6.75 4.12
N PHE A 105 -6.13 5.61 3.50
CA PHE A 105 -7.05 4.63 4.08
C PHE A 105 -6.49 4.02 5.38
N SER A 106 -5.19 3.67 5.38
CA SER A 106 -4.49 3.21 6.59
C SER A 106 -4.45 4.29 7.65
N HIS A 107 -4.21 5.55 7.25
CA HIS A 107 -4.19 6.68 8.17
C HIS A 107 -5.55 6.92 8.82
N ASN A 108 -6.64 6.88 8.06
CA ASN A 108 -8.00 7.01 8.56
C ASN A 108 -8.39 5.91 9.55
N ALA A 109 -7.75 4.75 9.45
CA ALA A 109 -7.91 3.64 10.40
C ALA A 109 -7.00 3.73 11.64
N GLY A 110 -6.32 4.87 11.84
CA GLY A 110 -5.51 5.14 13.03
C GLY A 110 -4.01 4.93 12.86
N VAL A 111 -3.55 4.42 11.72
CA VAL A 111 -2.11 4.26 11.45
C VAL A 111 -1.46 5.61 11.16
N ASN A 112 -0.27 5.86 11.72
CA ASN A 112 0.48 7.08 11.46
C ASN A 112 1.98 6.78 11.26
N PHE A 113 2.30 6.18 10.11
CA PHE A 113 3.69 5.87 9.74
C PHE A 113 4.60 7.10 9.63
N PRO A 114 4.16 8.27 9.11
CA PRO A 114 5.00 9.47 9.15
C PRO A 114 5.43 9.86 10.56
N LYS A 115 4.53 9.78 11.54
CA LYS A 115 4.86 10.04 12.95
C LYS A 115 5.80 8.96 13.49
N GLN A 116 5.60 7.69 13.15
CA GLN A 116 6.48 6.60 13.55
C GLN A 116 7.90 6.78 12.98
N ILE A 117 8.04 7.25 11.74
CA ILE A 117 9.35 7.59 11.15
C ILE A 117 10.04 8.70 11.95
N VAL A 118 9.30 9.76 12.32
CA VAL A 118 9.83 10.82 13.18
C VAL A 118 10.28 10.28 14.54
N SER A 119 9.53 9.32 15.12
CA SER A 119 9.92 8.64 16.36
C SER A 119 11.24 7.89 16.20
N PHE A 120 11.41 7.13 15.09
CA PHE A 120 12.67 6.45 14.78
C PHE A 120 13.85 7.42 14.63
N LEU A 121 13.66 8.55 13.92
CA LEU A 121 14.71 9.58 13.76
C LEU A 121 15.14 10.21 15.10
N LYS A 122 14.27 10.18 16.10
CA LYS A 122 14.57 10.60 17.48
C LYS A 122 15.17 9.48 18.35
N GLY A 123 15.47 8.32 17.77
CA GLY A 123 15.99 7.16 18.50
C GLY A 123 14.95 6.45 19.37
N LEU A 124 13.66 6.72 19.16
CA LEU A 124 12.58 6.03 19.85
C LEU A 124 12.24 4.71 19.14
N GLY A 125 11.68 3.77 19.90
CA GLY A 125 11.26 2.47 19.37
C GLY A 125 9.93 2.52 18.60
N VAL A 126 9.38 1.31 18.38
CA VAL A 126 8.07 1.14 17.75
C VAL A 126 6.96 1.55 18.73
N GLU A 127 6.09 2.47 18.30
CA GLU A 127 4.89 2.86 19.02
C GLU A 127 3.68 2.10 18.44
N LYS A 128 3.18 1.10 19.17
CA LYS A 128 2.10 0.21 18.70
C LYS A 128 0.85 0.95 18.24
N ASN A 129 0.48 2.03 18.90
CA ASN A 129 -0.67 2.87 18.55
C ASN A 129 -0.49 3.60 17.20
N LEU A 130 0.72 3.72 16.68
CA LEU A 130 1.00 4.36 15.39
C LEU A 130 1.02 3.36 14.23
N ILE A 131 1.08 2.05 14.53
CA ILE A 131 1.23 1.00 13.52
C ILE A 131 0.08 -0.02 13.50
N THR A 132 -0.88 0.10 14.43
CA THR A 132 -2.00 -0.85 14.54
C THR A 132 -3.27 -0.20 14.01
N PRO A 133 -3.86 -0.71 12.93
CA PRO A 133 -5.09 -0.16 12.37
C PRO A 133 -6.32 -0.66 13.13
N GLN A 134 -7.40 0.09 13.04
CA GLN A 134 -8.73 -0.41 13.34
C GLN A 134 -9.26 -1.21 12.14
N ILE A 135 -9.45 -2.52 12.32
CA ILE A 135 -9.99 -3.42 11.29
C ILE A 135 -11.47 -3.12 11.04
N GLY A 136 -11.91 -3.27 9.78
CA GLY A 136 -13.29 -3.03 9.35
C GLY A 136 -13.60 -1.56 9.03
N VAL A 137 -12.62 -0.66 9.20
CA VAL A 137 -12.80 0.73 8.75
C VAL A 137 -12.89 0.77 7.23
N VAL A 138 -14.01 1.30 6.73
CA VAL A 138 -14.22 1.60 5.31
C VAL A 138 -14.14 3.10 5.13
N SER A 139 -13.37 3.55 4.16
CA SER A 139 -13.30 4.97 3.79
C SER A 139 -13.23 5.16 2.28
N CYS A 140 -13.58 6.36 1.83
CA CYS A 140 -13.55 6.74 0.43
C CYS A 140 -12.77 8.03 0.23
N LYS A 141 -12.27 8.22 -1.00
CA LYS A 141 -11.71 9.51 -1.45
C LYS A 141 -12.84 10.44 -1.85
N GLU A 142 -12.71 11.71 -1.51
CA GLU A 142 -13.63 12.76 -1.94
C GLU A 142 -12.89 13.78 -2.81
N ILE A 143 -13.57 14.25 -3.85
CA ILE A 143 -13.07 15.33 -4.71
C ILE A 143 -13.78 16.61 -4.29
N SER A 144 -13.01 17.57 -3.77
CA SER A 144 -13.54 18.89 -3.42
C SER A 144 -13.08 19.93 -4.46
N PRO A 145 -14.00 20.67 -5.10
CA PRO A 145 -13.65 21.79 -5.98
C PRO A 145 -12.89 22.87 -5.21
N VAL A 146 -11.83 23.39 -5.80
CA VAL A 146 -11.05 24.49 -5.23
C VAL A 146 -11.15 25.70 -6.14
N ILE A 147 -11.46 26.87 -5.56
CA ILE A 147 -11.50 28.14 -6.29
C ILE A 147 -10.11 28.75 -6.26
N PHE A 148 -9.52 28.95 -7.43
CA PHE A 148 -8.31 29.76 -7.58
C PHE A 148 -8.74 31.18 -7.85
N LYS A 149 -8.35 32.12 -6.97
CA LYS A 149 -8.47 33.54 -7.26
C LYS A 149 -7.26 33.95 -8.08
N SER A 150 -7.49 34.47 -9.27
CA SER A 150 -6.48 35.15 -10.11
C SER A 150 -6.06 36.45 -9.49
#